data_58d9e54783e80153049e1a1083cb5514
#
_entry.id   58d9e54783e80153049e1a1083cb5514
#
_cell.length_a   1.000
_cell.length_b   1.000
_cell.length_c   1.000
_cell.angle_alpha   90.00
_cell.angle_beta   90.00
_cell.angle_gamma   90.00
#
_symmetry.space_group_name_H-M   'P 1'
#
loop_
_entity.id
_entity.type
_entity.pdbx_description
1 polymer ?
#
loop_
_entity_poly.entity_id
_entity_poly.type
_entity_poly.pdbx_seq_one_letter_code
_entity_poly.pdbx_strand_id
1 'polypeptide(L)'
;IRRQRQMCIRDRIKRYKETRRVHPLAADGRVEDGIHKERKILETIRKNSDYVIDTSNLLVRELKEELDRIFVQNEEYNSLMVTVMSFGFKHGIPADADLVFDVRFLPNPYYIEELKPQTGNDKGVQDYVMSFPETGIFLDKLTDMIQFLIPNYIKEGKYRLVIAIGCTGGKHRSVTLANKLYERLKAEGHYGIKLYHRDVPREGI
;
A
#
# COMPACT_ATOMS: atom_id res chain seq x y z
N ILE A 1 0.72 14.40 23.93
CA ILE A 1 0.65 13.61 22.67
C ILE A 1 2.06 13.33 22.20
N ARG A 2 2.43 12.04 22.12
CA ARG A 2 3.75 11.59 21.67
C ARG A 2 3.71 11.32 20.18
N ARG A 3 4.63 11.91 19.41
CA ARG A 3 4.65 11.83 17.95
C ARG A 3 5.94 11.19 17.47
N GLN A 4 5.87 10.34 16.45
CA GLN A 4 7.04 9.82 15.75
C GLN A 4 6.84 9.85 14.23
N ARG A 5 7.82 10.42 13.52
CA ARG A 5 7.92 10.36 12.06
C ARG A 5 8.76 9.15 11.67
N GLN A 6 8.27 8.32 10.77
CA GLN A 6 9.00 7.18 10.24
C GLN A 6 9.21 7.32 8.72
N MET A 7 10.38 6.94 8.26
CA MET A 7 10.74 6.85 6.83
C MET A 7 11.32 5.48 6.54
N CYS A 8 11.13 4.97 5.31
CA CYS A 8 11.73 3.70 4.91
C CYS A 8 13.27 3.77 4.92
N ILE A 9 13.93 2.62 5.10
CA ILE A 9 15.41 2.55 5.18
C ILE A 9 16.03 3.06 3.89
N ARG A 10 15.48 2.69 2.72
CA ARG A 10 15.99 3.08 1.41
C ARG A 10 15.99 4.61 1.22
N ASP A 11 14.91 5.29 1.60
CA ASP A 11 14.82 6.75 1.47
C ASP A 11 15.78 7.47 2.42
N ARG A 12 15.99 6.92 3.62
CA ARG A 12 16.98 7.45 4.55
C ARG A 12 18.41 7.28 4.02
N ILE A 13 18.75 6.10 3.49
CA ILE A 13 20.06 5.86 2.86
C ILE A 13 20.27 6.82 1.70
N LYS A 14 19.25 7.00 0.84
CA LYS A 14 19.30 7.94 -0.28
C LYS A 14 19.60 9.36 0.20
N ARG A 15 18.88 9.86 1.21
CA ARG A 15 19.11 11.19 1.79
C ARG A 15 20.49 11.37 2.39
N TYR A 16 21.02 10.37 3.11
CA TYR A 16 22.39 10.44 3.63
C TYR A 16 23.42 10.52 2.49
N LYS A 17 23.23 9.76 1.39
CA LYS A 17 24.09 9.83 0.20
C LYS A 17 24.02 11.20 -0.48
N GLU A 18 22.81 11.74 -0.68
CA GLU A 18 22.60 13.04 -1.33
C GLU A 18 23.18 14.20 -0.52
N THR A 19 23.07 14.16 0.80
CA THR A 19 23.56 15.22 1.69
C THR A 19 25.00 15.04 2.12
N ARG A 20 25.65 13.95 1.74
CA ARG A 20 27.05 13.59 2.15
C ARG A 20 27.28 13.64 3.67
N ARG A 21 26.24 13.34 4.46
CA ARG A 21 26.32 13.34 5.92
C ARG A 21 26.64 11.96 6.44
N VAL A 22 27.42 11.89 7.50
CA VAL A 22 27.69 10.65 8.24
C VAL A 22 26.53 10.38 9.19
N HIS A 23 26.15 9.11 9.33
CA HIS A 23 25.10 8.74 10.30
C HIS A 23 25.68 8.76 11.73
N PRO A 24 25.06 9.44 12.71
CA PRO A 24 25.62 9.58 14.07
C PRO A 24 25.95 8.23 14.76
N LEU A 25 25.17 7.18 14.47
CA LEU A 25 25.38 5.84 15.03
C LEU A 25 26.24 4.92 14.14
N ALA A 26 26.85 5.45 13.10
CA ALA A 26 27.72 4.73 12.17
C ALA A 26 28.86 5.64 11.67
N ALA A 27 29.56 6.33 12.59
CA ALA A 27 30.64 7.26 12.26
C ALA A 27 31.75 6.61 11.43
N ASP A 28 32.08 5.35 11.73
CA ASP A 28 33.14 4.57 11.05
C ASP A 28 32.58 3.39 10.24
N GLY A 29 31.28 3.33 9.99
CA GLY A 29 30.61 2.19 9.37
C GLY A 29 29.62 2.57 8.25
N ARG A 30 28.86 1.57 7.80
CA ARG A 30 27.83 1.77 6.77
C ARG A 30 26.64 2.53 7.35
N VAL A 31 26.11 3.49 6.57
CA VAL A 31 24.89 4.25 6.93
C VAL A 31 23.70 3.31 7.27
N GLU A 32 23.61 2.19 6.56
CA GLU A 32 22.57 1.18 6.77
C GLU A 32 22.58 0.60 8.19
N ASP A 33 23.78 0.26 8.70
CA ASP A 33 23.95 -0.28 10.05
C ASP A 33 23.57 0.76 11.12
N GLY A 34 23.91 2.04 10.87
CA GLY A 34 23.49 3.14 11.72
C GLY A 34 21.98 3.30 11.77
N ILE A 35 21.30 3.20 10.64
CA ILE A 35 19.83 3.27 10.56
C ILE A 35 19.17 2.10 11.28
N HIS A 36 19.73 0.89 11.17
CA HIS A 36 19.22 -0.28 11.91
C HIS A 36 19.35 -0.11 13.43
N LYS A 37 20.51 0.37 13.90
CA LYS A 37 20.74 0.69 15.34
C LYS A 37 19.75 1.74 15.83
N GLU A 38 19.59 2.83 15.08
CA GLU A 38 18.62 3.88 15.40
C GLU A 38 17.20 3.35 15.50
N ARG A 39 16.75 2.52 14.54
CA ARG A 39 15.42 1.91 14.58
C ARG A 39 15.18 1.07 15.84
N LYS A 40 16.20 0.29 16.24
CA LYS A 40 16.12 -0.52 17.46
C LYS A 40 15.97 0.36 18.71
N ILE A 41 16.72 1.46 18.79
CA ILE A 41 16.60 2.43 19.87
C ILE A 41 15.21 3.10 19.88
N LEU A 42 14.71 3.46 18.69
CA LEU A 42 13.42 4.13 18.55
C LEU A 42 12.22 3.19 18.70
N GLU A 43 12.42 1.88 18.75
CA GLU A 43 11.32 0.91 18.84
C GLU A 43 10.48 1.10 20.11
N THR A 44 11.11 1.40 21.23
CA THR A 44 10.43 1.68 22.50
C THR A 44 9.59 2.96 22.41
N ILE A 45 10.14 4.01 21.77
CA ILE A 45 9.41 5.27 21.54
C ILE A 45 8.22 5.03 20.63
N ARG A 46 8.40 4.21 19.58
CA ARG A 46 7.33 3.85 18.64
C ARG A 46 6.19 3.12 19.34
N LYS A 47 6.49 2.12 20.18
CA LYS A 47 5.47 1.36 20.94
C LYS A 47 4.67 2.23 21.91
N ASN A 48 5.26 3.32 22.38
CA ASN A 48 4.64 4.26 23.33
C ASN A 48 4.15 5.56 22.65
N SER A 49 4.11 5.61 21.31
CA SER A 49 3.60 6.77 20.58
C SER A 49 2.10 6.63 20.32
N ASP A 50 1.35 7.69 20.57
CA ASP A 50 -0.09 7.75 20.25
C ASP A 50 -0.32 7.76 18.72
N TYR A 51 0.64 8.34 17.97
CA TYR A 51 0.58 8.44 16.51
C TYR A 51 1.92 8.10 15.88
N VAL A 52 1.91 7.23 14.86
CA VAL A 52 3.07 6.90 14.02
C VAL A 52 2.73 7.20 12.56
N ILE A 53 3.30 8.26 11.99
CA ILE A 53 3.03 8.67 10.61
C ILE A 53 4.20 8.23 9.70
N ASP A 54 3.94 7.33 8.76
CA ASP A 54 4.91 6.98 7.72
C ASP A 54 4.89 8.04 6.62
N THR A 55 5.98 8.79 6.49
CA THR A 55 6.14 9.85 5.52
C THR A 55 6.93 9.45 4.28
N SER A 56 7.17 8.16 4.06
CA SER A 56 8.02 7.66 2.96
C SER A 56 7.49 8.05 1.58
N ASN A 57 6.18 8.02 1.41
CA ASN A 57 5.49 8.29 0.15
C ASN A 57 4.52 9.47 0.23
N LEU A 58 4.60 10.29 1.29
CA LEU A 58 3.74 11.45 1.44
C LEU A 58 4.40 12.70 0.84
N LEU A 59 3.67 13.43 0.01
CA LEU A 59 4.00 14.80 -0.33
C LEU A 59 3.83 15.71 0.89
N VAL A 60 4.48 16.87 0.89
CA VAL A 60 4.37 17.84 2.00
C VAL A 60 2.91 18.25 2.23
N ARG A 61 2.14 18.43 1.15
CA ARG A 61 0.71 18.76 1.21
C ARG A 61 -0.09 17.65 1.90
N GLU A 62 0.12 16.40 1.50
CA GLU A 62 -0.57 15.24 2.09
C GLU A 62 -0.23 15.06 3.56
N LEU A 63 1.03 15.29 3.95
CA LEU A 63 1.42 15.27 5.37
C LEU A 63 0.72 16.37 6.17
N LYS A 64 0.55 17.57 5.58
CA LYS A 64 -0.18 18.66 6.23
C LYS A 64 -1.65 18.31 6.42
N GLU A 65 -2.31 17.81 5.38
CA GLU A 65 -3.71 17.37 5.42
C GLU A 65 -3.91 16.28 6.50
N GLU A 66 -2.97 15.33 6.60
CA GLU A 66 -3.00 14.27 7.60
C GLU A 66 -2.84 14.82 9.03
N LEU A 67 -1.94 15.77 9.22
CA LEU A 67 -1.76 16.43 10.52
C LEU A 67 -2.99 17.28 10.90
N ASP A 68 -3.58 17.98 9.95
CA ASP A 68 -4.79 18.79 10.18
C ASP A 68 -5.97 17.88 10.56
N ARG A 69 -6.13 16.74 9.90
CA ARG A 69 -7.17 15.75 10.23
C ARG A 69 -7.03 15.22 11.67
N ILE A 70 -5.81 14.85 12.06
CA ILE A 70 -5.53 14.30 13.39
C ILE A 70 -5.71 15.35 14.51
N PHE A 71 -5.18 16.55 14.30
CA PHE A 71 -5.00 17.52 15.39
C PHE A 71 -6.00 18.67 15.39
N VAL A 72 -6.64 18.95 14.27
CA VAL A 72 -7.62 20.04 14.13
C VAL A 72 -9.05 19.49 14.13
N GLN A 73 -9.29 18.40 13.39
CA GLN A 73 -10.62 17.81 13.25
C GLN A 73 -10.94 16.77 14.33
N ASN A 74 -9.96 16.40 15.15
CA ASN A 74 -10.11 15.44 16.26
C ASN A 74 -10.69 14.08 15.84
N GLU A 75 -10.45 13.66 14.59
CA GLU A 75 -10.85 12.36 14.09
C GLU A 75 -10.01 11.25 14.75
N GLU A 76 -10.64 10.12 15.06
CA GLU A 76 -9.93 8.93 15.54
C GLU A 76 -8.95 8.45 14.47
N TYR A 77 -7.66 8.65 14.72
CA TYR A 77 -6.59 8.26 13.82
C TYR A 77 -6.20 6.81 14.04
N ASN A 78 -6.59 5.96 13.12
CA ASN A 78 -6.00 4.63 13.02
C ASN A 78 -4.68 4.71 12.25
N SER A 79 -3.58 4.41 12.92
CA SER A 79 -2.21 4.52 12.39
C SER A 79 -1.90 3.58 11.22
N LEU A 80 -2.85 2.75 10.79
CA LEU A 80 -2.67 1.79 9.71
C LEU A 80 -2.88 2.46 8.34
N MET A 81 -1.85 2.39 7.49
CA MET A 81 -1.94 2.73 6.07
C MET A 81 -2.09 1.45 5.25
N VAL A 82 -3.24 1.25 4.63
CA VAL A 82 -3.52 0.14 3.72
C VAL A 82 -3.16 0.54 2.29
N THR A 83 -2.36 -0.27 1.60
CA THR A 83 -2.08 -0.11 0.18
C THR A 83 -2.66 -1.28 -0.58
N VAL A 84 -3.67 -1.04 -1.42
CA VAL A 84 -4.15 -2.03 -2.38
C VAL A 84 -3.32 -1.91 -3.64
N MET A 85 -2.65 -2.99 -4.03
CA MET A 85 -1.72 -3.00 -5.16
C MET A 85 -2.15 -4.03 -6.21
N SER A 86 -2.14 -3.66 -7.49
CA SER A 86 -2.20 -4.63 -8.59
C SER A 86 -0.82 -4.92 -9.14
N PHE A 87 -0.55 -6.18 -9.51
CA PHE A 87 0.71 -6.60 -10.11
C PHE A 87 0.54 -7.76 -11.11
N GLY A 88 1.58 -7.98 -11.93
CA GLY A 88 1.69 -9.13 -12.82
C GLY A 88 2.72 -10.13 -12.33
N PHE A 89 2.33 -11.39 -12.19
CA PHE A 89 3.24 -12.48 -11.78
C PHE A 89 4.47 -12.61 -12.70
N LYS A 90 4.33 -12.27 -14.00
CA LYS A 90 5.47 -12.26 -14.94
C LYS A 90 6.59 -11.30 -14.55
N HIS A 91 6.30 -10.31 -13.70
CA HIS A 91 7.28 -9.34 -13.19
C HIS A 91 7.70 -9.61 -11.73
N GLY A 92 7.35 -10.79 -11.21
CA GLY A 92 7.60 -11.18 -9.82
C GLY A 92 6.59 -10.63 -8.82
N ILE A 93 6.51 -11.28 -7.67
CA ILE A 93 5.69 -10.85 -6.55
C ILE A 93 6.34 -9.61 -5.91
N PRO A 94 5.56 -8.56 -5.54
CA PRO A 94 6.12 -7.42 -4.81
C PRO A 94 6.77 -7.86 -3.49
N ALA A 95 8.02 -7.46 -3.27
CA ALA A 95 8.78 -7.90 -2.09
C ALA A 95 8.27 -7.30 -0.76
N ASP A 96 7.46 -6.24 -0.85
CA ASP A 96 6.86 -5.56 0.29
C ASP A 96 5.39 -5.93 0.52
N ALA A 97 4.85 -6.92 -0.22
CA ALA A 97 3.48 -7.38 -0.05
C ALA A 97 3.34 -8.21 1.23
N ASP A 98 2.36 -7.86 2.07
CA ASP A 98 1.98 -8.63 3.25
C ASP A 98 0.99 -9.74 2.90
N LEU A 99 0.03 -9.44 2.02
CA LEU A 99 -0.98 -10.38 1.54
C LEU A 99 -0.94 -10.41 0.01
N VAL A 100 -0.95 -11.61 -0.56
CA VAL A 100 -0.90 -11.81 -2.02
C VAL A 100 -2.06 -12.69 -2.46
N PHE A 101 -2.85 -12.19 -3.41
CA PHE A 101 -4.00 -12.91 -3.97
C PHE A 101 -3.83 -13.10 -5.48
N ASP A 102 -3.99 -14.34 -5.91
CA ASP A 102 -3.93 -14.72 -7.31
C ASP A 102 -5.33 -14.74 -7.93
N VAL A 103 -5.55 -13.92 -8.95
CA VAL A 103 -6.84 -13.83 -9.67
C VAL A 103 -6.75 -14.38 -11.10
N ARG A 104 -5.77 -15.25 -11.38
CA ARG A 104 -5.61 -15.87 -12.72
C ARG A 104 -6.69 -16.88 -13.04
N PHE A 105 -7.43 -17.36 -12.04
CA PHE A 105 -8.59 -18.25 -12.24
C PHE A 105 -9.74 -17.57 -12.97
N LEU A 106 -9.81 -16.25 -12.98
CA LEU A 106 -10.83 -15.48 -13.70
C LEU A 106 -10.54 -15.48 -15.22
N PRO A 107 -11.57 -15.43 -16.08
CA PRO A 107 -11.43 -15.29 -17.51
C PRO A 107 -10.54 -14.11 -17.91
N ASN A 108 -9.73 -14.29 -18.95
CA ASN A 108 -8.71 -13.32 -19.30
C ASN A 108 -9.17 -12.39 -20.45
N PRO A 109 -9.37 -11.08 -20.18
CA PRO A 109 -9.77 -10.11 -21.21
C PRO A 109 -8.81 -10.00 -22.38
N TYR A 110 -7.56 -10.43 -22.21
CA TYR A 110 -6.53 -10.42 -23.27
C TYR A 110 -6.92 -11.18 -24.54
N TYR A 111 -7.81 -12.18 -24.43
CA TYR A 111 -8.27 -12.96 -25.59
C TYR A 111 -9.42 -12.30 -26.37
N ILE A 112 -9.89 -11.13 -25.92
CA ILE A 112 -10.90 -10.33 -26.62
C ILE A 112 -10.17 -9.15 -27.27
N GLU A 113 -10.25 -9.03 -28.61
CA GLU A 113 -9.45 -8.06 -29.34
C GLU A 113 -9.71 -6.61 -28.92
N GLU A 114 -10.97 -6.26 -28.65
CA GLU A 114 -11.37 -4.91 -28.22
C GLU A 114 -10.88 -4.57 -26.82
N LEU A 115 -10.70 -5.57 -25.94
CA LEU A 115 -10.26 -5.38 -24.55
C LEU A 115 -8.75 -5.50 -24.36
N LYS A 116 -8.06 -6.17 -25.29
CA LYS A 116 -6.62 -6.43 -25.24
C LYS A 116 -5.76 -5.16 -25.09
N PRO A 117 -5.99 -4.05 -25.80
CA PRO A 117 -5.22 -2.81 -25.64
C PRO A 117 -5.57 -2.07 -24.34
N GLN A 118 -6.76 -2.25 -23.79
CA GLN A 118 -7.29 -1.57 -22.62
C GLN A 118 -6.63 -2.06 -21.33
N THR A 119 -6.99 -1.46 -20.21
CA THR A 119 -6.54 -1.80 -18.85
C THR A 119 -7.74 -2.07 -17.94
N GLY A 120 -7.53 -2.58 -16.75
CA GLY A 120 -8.59 -2.71 -15.74
C GLY A 120 -9.11 -1.39 -15.18
N ASN A 121 -8.57 -0.24 -15.61
CA ASN A 121 -9.15 1.08 -15.34
C ASN A 121 -10.27 1.43 -16.32
N ASP A 122 -10.27 0.78 -17.50
CA ASP A 122 -11.25 1.03 -18.54
C ASP A 122 -12.55 0.27 -18.25
N LYS A 123 -13.68 0.96 -18.46
CA LYS A 123 -15.02 0.42 -18.15
C LYS A 123 -15.30 -0.91 -18.85
N GLY A 124 -14.93 -1.06 -20.12
CA GLY A 124 -15.15 -2.30 -20.88
C GLY A 124 -14.47 -3.51 -20.24
N VAL A 125 -13.23 -3.36 -19.77
CA VAL A 125 -12.51 -4.41 -19.05
C VAL A 125 -13.12 -4.69 -17.69
N GLN A 126 -13.53 -3.65 -16.96
CA GLN A 126 -14.20 -3.82 -15.67
C GLN A 126 -15.52 -4.57 -15.81
N ASP A 127 -16.36 -4.15 -16.75
CA ASP A 127 -17.66 -4.77 -17.01
C ASP A 127 -17.48 -6.25 -17.39
N TYR A 128 -16.50 -6.57 -18.23
CA TYR A 128 -16.19 -7.95 -18.60
C TYR A 128 -15.73 -8.78 -17.40
N VAL A 129 -14.76 -8.31 -16.62
CA VAL A 129 -14.24 -9.05 -15.46
C VAL A 129 -15.32 -9.22 -14.38
N MET A 130 -16.15 -8.21 -14.18
CA MET A 130 -17.23 -8.24 -13.19
C MET A 130 -18.47 -9.00 -13.63
N SER A 131 -18.61 -9.35 -14.93
CA SER A 131 -19.75 -10.13 -15.42
C SER A 131 -19.76 -11.59 -14.95
N PHE A 132 -18.62 -12.08 -14.43
CA PHE A 132 -18.50 -13.46 -13.95
C PHE A 132 -18.88 -13.53 -12.46
N PRO A 133 -19.81 -14.43 -12.07
CA PRO A 133 -20.25 -14.55 -10.67
C PRO A 133 -19.09 -14.82 -9.69
N GLU A 134 -18.08 -15.57 -10.12
CA GLU A 134 -16.91 -15.90 -9.31
C GLU A 134 -16.13 -14.66 -8.90
N THR A 135 -16.15 -13.60 -9.70
CA THR A 135 -15.48 -12.33 -9.39
C THR A 135 -16.15 -11.65 -8.20
N GLY A 136 -17.48 -11.58 -8.21
CA GLY A 136 -18.27 -11.02 -7.10
C GLY A 136 -18.05 -11.82 -5.82
N ILE A 137 -18.21 -13.15 -5.89
CA ILE A 137 -18.01 -14.05 -4.74
C ILE A 137 -16.60 -13.92 -4.16
N PHE A 138 -15.58 -13.85 -5.02
CA PHE A 138 -14.20 -13.68 -4.57
C PHE A 138 -14.00 -12.34 -3.87
N LEU A 139 -14.50 -11.24 -4.45
CA LEU A 139 -14.41 -9.91 -3.83
C LEU A 139 -15.12 -9.82 -2.49
N ASP A 140 -16.28 -10.45 -2.34
CA ASP A 140 -17.01 -10.48 -1.07
C ASP A 140 -16.18 -11.19 0.01
N LYS A 141 -15.71 -12.41 -0.27
CA LYS A 141 -14.86 -13.18 0.64
C LYS A 141 -13.55 -12.45 0.98
N LEU A 142 -12.95 -11.80 -0.01
CA LEU A 142 -11.71 -11.04 0.17
C LEU A 142 -11.96 -9.82 1.06
N THR A 143 -13.03 -9.09 0.81
CA THR A 143 -13.43 -7.92 1.61
C THR A 143 -13.65 -8.32 3.06
N ASP A 144 -14.49 -9.34 3.32
CA ASP A 144 -14.78 -9.85 4.66
C ASP A 144 -13.49 -10.24 5.41
N MET A 145 -12.59 -10.95 4.74
CA MET A 145 -11.32 -11.35 5.33
C MET A 145 -10.45 -10.14 5.67
N ILE A 146 -10.34 -9.15 4.78
CA ILE A 146 -9.54 -7.94 5.04
C ILE A 146 -10.14 -7.11 6.17
N GLN A 147 -11.46 -6.97 6.22
CA GLN A 147 -12.18 -6.29 7.31
C GLN A 147 -11.94 -6.96 8.67
N PHE A 148 -11.90 -8.28 8.70
CA PHE A 148 -11.54 -9.04 9.89
C PHE A 148 -10.06 -8.82 10.29
N LEU A 149 -9.13 -8.77 9.33
CA LEU A 149 -7.70 -8.68 9.60
C LEU A 149 -7.27 -7.28 10.04
N ILE A 150 -7.84 -6.21 9.47
CA ILE A 150 -7.43 -4.82 9.73
C ILE A 150 -7.44 -4.48 11.23
N PRO A 151 -8.54 -4.68 11.98
CA PRO A 151 -8.56 -4.37 13.42
C PRO A 151 -7.54 -5.20 14.23
N ASN A 152 -7.29 -6.44 13.81
CA ASN A 152 -6.32 -7.30 14.47
C ASN A 152 -4.87 -6.83 14.20
N TYR A 153 -4.58 -6.37 12.98
CA TYR A 153 -3.29 -5.76 12.66
C TYR A 153 -3.06 -4.43 13.38
N ILE A 154 -4.11 -3.63 13.55
CA ILE A 154 -4.04 -2.38 14.35
C ILE A 154 -3.70 -2.71 15.81
N LYS A 155 -4.34 -3.71 16.40
CA LYS A 155 -4.06 -4.17 17.78
C LYS A 155 -2.64 -4.70 17.95
N GLU A 156 -2.10 -5.37 16.93
CA GLU A 156 -0.72 -5.87 16.91
C GLU A 156 0.30 -4.74 16.71
N GLY A 157 -0.15 -3.54 16.36
CA GLY A 157 0.69 -2.36 16.15
C GLY A 157 1.26 -2.25 14.73
N LYS A 158 0.66 -2.93 13.76
CA LYS A 158 1.00 -2.79 12.36
C LYS A 158 0.55 -1.42 11.86
N TYR A 159 1.44 -0.69 11.21
CA TYR A 159 1.17 0.67 10.69
C TYR A 159 1.11 0.72 9.16
N ARG A 160 1.44 -0.38 8.50
CA ARG A 160 1.40 -0.51 7.04
C ARG A 160 0.95 -1.91 6.67
N LEU A 161 -0.01 -2.01 5.74
CA LEU A 161 -0.51 -3.25 5.18
C LEU A 161 -0.52 -3.13 3.65
N VAL A 162 0.20 -4.00 2.96
CA VAL A 162 0.23 -4.06 1.50
C VAL A 162 -0.53 -5.31 1.04
N ILE A 163 -1.65 -5.08 0.38
CA ILE A 163 -2.51 -6.12 -0.20
C ILE A 163 -2.26 -6.14 -1.70
N ALA A 164 -1.61 -7.19 -2.20
CA ALA A 164 -1.24 -7.32 -3.59
C ALA A 164 -2.15 -8.31 -4.33
N ILE A 165 -2.81 -7.84 -5.40
CA ILE A 165 -3.66 -8.65 -6.27
C ILE A 165 -2.92 -8.89 -7.59
N GLY A 166 -2.70 -10.17 -7.94
CA GLY A 166 -1.88 -10.56 -9.08
C GLY A 166 -2.65 -11.28 -10.18
N CYS A 167 -2.42 -10.85 -11.44
CA CYS A 167 -2.76 -11.63 -12.61
C CYS A 167 -1.51 -11.88 -13.47
N THR A 168 -1.62 -12.49 -14.63
CA THR A 168 -0.45 -12.83 -15.47
C THR A 168 0.39 -11.58 -15.81
N GLY A 169 -0.22 -10.57 -16.40
CA GLY A 169 0.48 -9.36 -16.87
C GLY A 169 0.33 -8.12 -16.01
N GLY A 170 -0.54 -8.14 -15.00
CA GLY A 170 -0.76 -6.96 -14.13
C GLY A 170 -1.57 -5.83 -14.76
N LYS A 171 -2.25 -6.08 -15.90
CA LYS A 171 -2.88 -5.03 -16.72
C LYS A 171 -4.42 -5.01 -16.64
N HIS A 172 -5.08 -6.15 -16.58
CA HIS A 172 -6.54 -6.27 -16.69
C HIS A 172 -7.19 -6.71 -15.36
N ARG A 173 -7.28 -8.03 -15.11
CA ARG A 173 -8.00 -8.64 -13.96
C ARG A 173 -7.55 -8.10 -12.62
N SER A 174 -6.24 -8.07 -12.36
CA SER A 174 -5.68 -7.58 -11.09
C SER A 174 -5.97 -6.09 -10.86
N VAL A 175 -5.94 -5.29 -11.92
CA VAL A 175 -6.25 -3.85 -11.86
C VAL A 175 -7.73 -3.65 -11.52
N THR A 176 -8.64 -4.34 -12.24
CA THR A 176 -10.08 -4.30 -11.96
C THR A 176 -10.39 -4.67 -10.51
N LEU A 177 -9.85 -5.79 -10.02
CA LEU A 177 -10.13 -6.24 -8.67
C LEU A 177 -9.49 -5.35 -7.61
N ALA A 178 -8.30 -4.79 -7.88
CA ALA A 178 -7.68 -3.83 -6.98
C ALA A 178 -8.52 -2.55 -6.86
N ASN A 179 -9.07 -2.04 -7.97
CA ASN A 179 -9.99 -0.90 -7.97
C ASN A 179 -11.23 -1.20 -7.11
N LYS A 180 -11.87 -2.35 -7.36
CA LYS A 180 -13.09 -2.73 -6.63
C LYS A 180 -12.87 -2.97 -5.15
N LEU A 181 -11.76 -3.61 -4.78
CA LEU A 181 -11.40 -3.77 -3.37
C LEU A 181 -11.11 -2.41 -2.71
N TYR A 182 -10.37 -1.53 -3.40
CA TYR A 182 -10.10 -0.19 -2.91
C TYR A 182 -11.38 0.62 -2.68
N GLU A 183 -12.33 0.59 -3.63
CA GLU A 183 -13.64 1.27 -3.50
C GLU A 183 -14.40 0.78 -2.26
N ARG A 184 -14.45 -0.54 -2.03
CA ARG A 184 -15.14 -1.15 -0.88
C ARG A 184 -14.49 -0.76 0.45
N LEU A 185 -13.18 -0.90 0.56
CA LEU A 185 -12.46 -0.59 1.79
C LEU A 185 -12.45 0.91 2.10
N LYS A 186 -12.44 1.77 1.07
CA LYS A 186 -12.50 3.23 1.24
C LYS A 186 -13.84 3.71 1.83
N ALA A 187 -14.93 3.02 1.51
CA ALA A 187 -16.26 3.36 2.02
C ALA A 187 -16.39 3.24 3.54
N GLU A 188 -15.52 2.47 4.20
CA GLU A 188 -15.53 2.24 5.65
C GLU A 188 -14.79 3.32 6.47
N GLY A 189 -13.88 4.04 5.87
CA GLY A 189 -13.40 5.34 6.36
C GLY A 189 -12.50 5.39 7.61
N HIS A 190 -12.15 4.27 8.24
CA HIS A 190 -11.46 4.28 9.54
C HIS A 190 -9.91 4.19 9.49
N TYR A 191 -9.30 4.15 8.32
CA TYR A 191 -7.85 4.02 8.12
C TYR A 191 -7.41 4.68 6.81
N GLY A 192 -6.11 5.01 6.72
CA GLY A 192 -5.54 5.53 5.48
C GLY A 192 -5.50 4.45 4.40
N ILE A 193 -6.01 4.73 3.20
CA ILE A 193 -5.99 3.78 2.09
C ILE A 193 -5.42 4.38 0.81
N LYS A 194 -4.59 3.62 0.11
CA LYS A 194 -4.00 3.99 -1.20
C LYS A 194 -4.20 2.88 -2.21
N LEU A 195 -4.37 3.27 -3.46
CA LEU A 195 -4.39 2.37 -4.62
C LEU A 195 -3.13 2.57 -5.44
N TYR A 196 -2.51 1.47 -5.87
CA TYR A 196 -1.31 1.49 -6.69
C TYR A 196 -1.31 0.37 -7.74
N HIS A 197 -1.06 0.71 -9.00
CA HIS A 197 -0.93 -0.24 -10.09
C HIS A 197 0.55 -0.32 -10.51
N ARG A 198 1.25 -1.38 -10.08
CA ARG A 198 2.70 -1.51 -10.29
C ARG A 198 3.07 -1.63 -11.76
N ASP A 199 2.29 -2.41 -12.52
CA ASP A 199 2.66 -2.82 -13.89
C ASP A 199 1.78 -2.18 -14.98
N VAL A 200 0.96 -1.20 -14.63
CA VAL A 200 0.28 -0.35 -15.60
C VAL A 200 1.13 0.89 -15.82
N PRO A 201 1.50 1.24 -17.07
CA PRO A 201 2.21 2.48 -17.36
C PRO A 201 1.41 3.68 -16.83
N ARG A 202 2.07 4.59 -16.13
CA ARG A 202 1.45 5.88 -15.79
C ARG A 202 1.34 6.67 -17.08
N GLU A 203 0.13 7.04 -17.48
CA GLU A 203 -0.06 7.99 -18.57
C GLU A 203 0.50 9.35 -18.10
N GLY A 204 1.53 9.81 -18.78
CA GLY A 204 2.01 11.20 -18.77
C GLY A 204 2.64 11.69 -17.46
N ILE A 205 3.95 11.47 -17.28
CA ILE A 205 4.88 12.45 -16.71
C ILE A 205 5.96 12.70 -17.75
#